data_493e380d3194d85c7bd7ef7697885e77
#
_entry.id   493e380d3194d85c7bd7ef7697885e77
#
_cell.length_a   1.000
_cell.length_b   1.000
_cell.length_c   1.000
_cell.angle_alpha   90.00
_cell.angle_beta   90.00
_cell.angle_gamma   90.00
#
_symmetry.space_group_name_H-M   'P 1'
#
loop_
_entity.id
_entity.type
_entity.pdbx_description
1 polymer ?
#
loop_
_entity_poly.entity_id
_entity_poly.type
_entity_poly.pdbx_seq_one_letter_code
_entity_poly.pdbx_strand_id
1 'polypeptide(L)'
;MLVLNLALLGFVFFNNQRPPHPGPEGRKPVPEMIFELLDFNETQKEEYRSLARAHHRNLRQIGREHGEKLYTYIESKGLEKISGGTEADLTEILDLEQARIQLTLDHIEDLKNICNDKQLEKFPAVLKAMFKGPRHLKGPPPGQGPPRK
;
A
#
# COMPACT_ATOMS: atom_id res chain seq x y z
N MET A 1 18.72 -9.15 -39.75
CA MET A 1 19.05 -8.83 -38.34
C MET A 1 18.26 -7.67 -37.79
N LEU A 2 18.03 -6.56 -38.52
CA LEU A 2 17.27 -5.38 -38.03
C LEU A 2 15.78 -5.65 -37.76
N VAL A 3 15.11 -6.47 -38.57
CA VAL A 3 13.66 -6.80 -38.44
C VAL A 3 13.38 -7.64 -37.20
N LEU A 4 14.29 -8.53 -36.80
CA LEU A 4 14.17 -9.36 -35.62
C LEU A 4 14.28 -8.50 -34.34
N ASN A 5 15.14 -7.49 -34.31
CA ASN A 5 15.29 -6.57 -33.19
C ASN A 5 14.07 -5.64 -33.02
N LEU A 6 13.45 -5.20 -34.12
CA LEU A 6 12.21 -4.40 -34.06
C LEU A 6 11.01 -5.21 -33.58
N ALA A 7 10.92 -6.48 -33.96
CA ALA A 7 9.87 -7.40 -33.46
C ALA A 7 10.03 -7.68 -31.96
N LEU A 8 11.26 -7.87 -31.47
CA LEU A 8 11.54 -8.06 -30.04
C LEU A 8 11.25 -6.79 -29.23
N LEU A 9 11.62 -5.61 -29.72
CA LEU A 9 11.28 -4.32 -29.10
C LEU A 9 9.77 -4.08 -29.08
N GLY A 10 9.06 -4.38 -30.17
CA GLY A 10 7.60 -4.32 -30.23
C GLY A 10 6.94 -5.30 -29.25
N PHE A 11 7.44 -6.53 -29.16
CA PHE A 11 6.94 -7.55 -28.23
C PHE A 11 7.16 -7.14 -26.77
N VAL A 12 8.35 -6.61 -26.42
CA VAL A 12 8.64 -6.12 -25.06
C VAL A 12 7.79 -4.90 -24.73
N PHE A 13 7.57 -3.98 -25.67
CA PHE A 13 6.77 -2.78 -25.46
C PHE A 13 5.27 -3.12 -25.29
N PHE A 14 4.75 -4.04 -26.12
CA PHE A 14 3.36 -4.50 -26.03
C PHE A 14 3.11 -5.39 -24.80
N ASN A 15 4.08 -6.23 -24.42
CA ASN A 15 3.96 -7.11 -23.28
C ASN A 15 4.20 -6.39 -21.95
N ASN A 16 4.79 -5.19 -21.96
CA ASN A 16 4.97 -4.36 -20.76
C ASN A 16 3.75 -3.48 -20.45
N GLN A 17 2.75 -3.44 -21.34
CA GLN A 17 1.40 -3.00 -21.02
C GLN A 17 0.66 -4.16 -20.34
N ARG A 18 1.15 -4.60 -19.19
CA ARG A 18 0.34 -5.50 -18.33
C ARG A 18 -0.95 -4.75 -18.03
N PRO A 19 -2.12 -5.26 -18.46
CA PRO A 19 -3.37 -4.72 -17.95
C PRO A 19 -3.28 -4.75 -16.43
N PRO A 20 -3.81 -3.73 -15.74
CA PRO A 20 -3.88 -3.77 -14.29
C PRO A 20 -4.48 -5.13 -13.94
N HIS A 21 -3.76 -5.94 -13.13
CA HIS A 21 -4.27 -7.23 -12.70
C HIS A 21 -5.68 -6.99 -12.19
N PRO A 22 -6.72 -7.63 -12.76
CA PRO A 22 -8.03 -7.57 -12.16
C PRO A 22 -7.83 -8.06 -10.73
N GLY A 23 -7.93 -7.14 -9.77
CA GLY A 23 -7.96 -7.52 -8.37
C GLY A 23 -9.03 -8.60 -8.22
N PRO A 24 -8.97 -9.47 -7.20
CA PRO A 24 -9.92 -10.54 -7.02
C PRO A 24 -11.33 -10.00 -7.25
N GLU A 25 -12.03 -10.59 -8.22
CA GLU A 25 -13.32 -10.14 -8.74
C GLU A 25 -14.24 -9.71 -7.61
N GLY A 26 -14.74 -8.49 -7.66
CA GLY A 26 -15.67 -7.92 -6.69
C GLY A 26 -15.06 -7.07 -5.57
N ARG A 27 -13.76 -6.76 -5.53
CA ARG A 27 -13.19 -5.82 -4.57
C ARG A 27 -13.16 -4.41 -5.15
N LYS A 28 -13.94 -3.51 -4.52
CA LYS A 28 -13.80 -2.08 -4.80
C LYS A 28 -12.40 -1.62 -4.39
N PRO A 29 -11.72 -0.81 -5.18
CA PRO A 29 -10.48 -0.14 -4.78
C PRO A 29 -10.68 0.64 -3.46
N VAL A 30 -9.62 0.73 -2.66
CA VAL A 30 -9.68 1.42 -1.35
C VAL A 30 -10.19 2.87 -1.47
N PRO A 31 -9.77 3.66 -2.48
CA PRO A 31 -10.29 5.01 -2.64
C PRO A 31 -11.80 5.07 -2.80
N GLU A 32 -12.38 4.25 -3.67
CA GLU A 32 -13.82 4.22 -3.91
C GLU A 32 -14.62 3.83 -2.66
N MET A 33 -14.05 2.91 -1.87
CA MET A 33 -14.64 2.51 -0.60
C MET A 33 -14.64 3.66 0.42
N ILE A 34 -13.55 4.44 0.49
CA ILE A 34 -13.45 5.62 1.36
C ILE A 34 -14.46 6.68 0.91
N PHE A 35 -14.58 6.93 -0.40
CA PHE A 35 -15.54 7.89 -0.95
C PHE A 35 -16.98 7.55 -0.58
N GLU A 36 -17.34 6.28 -0.65
CA GLU A 36 -18.68 5.80 -0.27
C GLU A 36 -18.91 5.86 1.26
N LEU A 37 -17.93 5.46 2.06
CA LEU A 37 -18.05 5.47 3.52
C LEU A 37 -18.20 6.87 4.08
N LEU A 38 -17.43 7.82 3.53
CA LEU A 38 -17.41 9.21 4.00
C LEU A 38 -18.37 10.12 3.23
N ASP A 39 -19.01 9.61 2.17
CA ASP A 39 -19.88 10.40 1.31
C ASP A 39 -19.19 11.68 0.80
N PHE A 40 -18.00 11.50 0.21
CA PHE A 40 -17.17 12.61 -0.25
C PHE A 40 -17.78 13.32 -1.46
N ASN A 41 -17.80 14.65 -1.40
CA ASN A 41 -18.08 15.47 -2.57
C ASN A 41 -16.90 15.45 -3.57
N GLU A 42 -17.07 16.01 -4.77
CA GLU A 42 -16.05 15.95 -5.83
C GLU A 42 -14.74 16.66 -5.44
N THR A 43 -14.82 17.78 -4.72
CA THR A 43 -13.64 18.50 -4.22
C THR A 43 -12.85 17.64 -3.25
N GLN A 44 -13.51 17.04 -2.28
CA GLN A 44 -12.87 16.13 -1.30
C GLN A 44 -12.28 14.89 -1.97
N LYS A 45 -12.92 14.33 -3.01
CA LYS A 45 -12.38 13.20 -3.78
C LYS A 45 -11.09 13.57 -4.50
N GLU A 46 -11.04 14.78 -5.09
CA GLU A 46 -9.85 15.26 -5.80
C GLU A 46 -8.69 15.50 -4.82
N GLU A 47 -8.96 16.15 -3.70
CA GLU A 47 -7.99 16.39 -2.63
C GLU A 47 -7.45 15.06 -2.09
N TYR A 48 -8.31 14.11 -1.74
CA TYR A 48 -7.89 12.78 -1.31
C TYR A 48 -7.03 12.07 -2.35
N ARG A 49 -7.40 12.11 -3.65
CA ARG A 49 -6.58 11.49 -4.72
C ARG A 49 -5.19 12.09 -4.79
N SER A 50 -5.06 13.40 -4.54
CA SER A 50 -3.76 14.07 -4.49
C SER A 50 -2.92 13.58 -3.32
N LEU A 51 -3.50 13.56 -2.10
CA LEU A 51 -2.86 13.05 -0.89
C LEU A 51 -2.44 11.58 -1.04
N ALA A 52 -3.33 10.73 -1.55
CA ALA A 52 -3.05 9.31 -1.77
C ALA A 52 -1.91 9.09 -2.76
N ARG A 53 -1.84 9.87 -3.85
CA ARG A 53 -0.70 9.80 -4.80
C ARG A 53 0.62 10.18 -4.15
N ALA A 54 0.64 11.24 -3.34
CA ALA A 54 1.83 11.67 -2.61
C ALA A 54 2.28 10.59 -1.61
N HIS A 55 1.36 10.11 -0.79
CA HIS A 55 1.60 9.03 0.17
C HIS A 55 2.19 7.79 -0.50
N HIS A 56 1.59 7.31 -1.60
CA HIS A 56 2.08 6.14 -2.32
C HIS A 56 3.46 6.35 -2.96
N ARG A 57 3.80 7.57 -3.42
CA ARG A 57 5.16 7.85 -3.92
C ARG A 57 6.19 7.72 -2.81
N ASN A 58 5.92 8.34 -1.66
CA ASN A 58 6.81 8.33 -0.51
C ASN A 58 6.97 6.92 0.07
N LEU A 59 5.87 6.16 0.20
CA LEU A 59 5.92 4.76 0.63
C LEU A 59 6.79 3.89 -0.30
N ARG A 60 6.70 4.09 -1.62
CA ARG A 60 7.53 3.34 -2.56
C ARG A 60 9.00 3.71 -2.45
N GLN A 61 9.33 4.98 -2.16
CA GLN A 61 10.71 5.39 -1.94
C GLN A 61 11.29 4.74 -0.69
N ILE A 62 10.63 4.91 0.45
CA ILE A 62 11.06 4.29 1.72
C ILE A 62 11.14 2.77 1.57
N GLY A 63 10.16 2.15 0.90
CA GLY A 63 10.15 0.70 0.69
C GLY A 63 11.32 0.18 -0.14
N ARG A 64 11.81 0.95 -1.13
CA ARG A 64 13.02 0.57 -1.89
C ARG A 64 14.26 0.67 -0.99
N GLU A 65 14.44 1.80 -0.31
CA GLU A 65 15.59 2.02 0.58
C GLU A 65 15.64 0.97 1.69
N HIS A 66 14.50 0.67 2.32
CA HIS A 66 14.38 -0.39 3.32
C HIS A 66 14.74 -1.76 2.74
N GLY A 67 14.22 -2.09 1.55
CA GLY A 67 14.50 -3.37 0.90
C GLY A 67 15.98 -3.56 0.57
N GLU A 68 16.64 -2.52 0.05
CA GLU A 68 18.07 -2.54 -0.26
C GLU A 68 18.93 -2.71 1.01
N LYS A 69 18.64 -1.93 2.05
CA LYS A 69 19.38 -2.02 3.32
C LYS A 69 19.15 -3.38 3.99
N LEU A 70 17.93 -3.87 4.03
CA LEU A 70 17.59 -5.17 4.60
C LEU A 70 18.29 -6.31 3.85
N TYR A 71 18.30 -6.26 2.50
CA TYR A 71 19.02 -7.24 1.69
C TYR A 71 20.50 -7.26 2.03
N THR A 72 21.17 -6.09 2.04
CA THR A 72 22.59 -5.98 2.38
C THR A 72 22.89 -6.48 3.79
N TYR A 73 22.03 -6.15 4.75
CA TYR A 73 22.18 -6.62 6.15
C TYR A 73 22.06 -8.15 6.24
N ILE A 74 21.06 -8.76 5.60
CA ILE A 74 20.86 -10.22 5.61
C ILE A 74 22.02 -10.91 4.89
N GLU A 75 22.45 -10.39 3.74
CA GLU A 75 23.58 -10.93 2.98
C GLU A 75 24.86 -10.91 3.82
N SER A 76 25.15 -9.81 4.53
CA SER A 76 26.31 -9.69 5.41
C SER A 76 26.29 -10.65 6.59
N LYS A 77 25.11 -10.99 7.12
CA LYS A 77 24.92 -11.94 8.22
C LYS A 77 24.90 -13.39 7.76
N GLY A 78 24.38 -13.65 6.56
CA GLY A 78 24.22 -15.01 6.01
C GLY A 78 25.51 -15.60 5.43
N LEU A 79 26.47 -14.77 5.04
CA LEU A 79 27.77 -15.17 4.53
C LEU A 79 28.80 -15.02 5.64
N GLU A 80 29.09 -16.09 6.39
CA GLU A 80 29.97 -16.15 7.56
C GLU A 80 31.41 -15.59 7.38
N LYS A 81 31.75 -15.09 6.19
CA LYS A 81 33.08 -14.57 5.83
C LYS A 81 33.18 -13.08 5.62
N ILE A 82 32.08 -12.34 5.64
CA ILE A 82 32.09 -10.90 5.44
C ILE A 82 31.76 -10.23 6.77
N SER A 83 32.54 -9.24 7.16
CA SER A 83 32.37 -8.42 8.38
C SER A 83 30.87 -8.12 8.56
N GLY A 84 30.23 -8.82 9.47
CA GLY A 84 28.78 -8.84 9.61
C GLY A 84 28.20 -7.45 9.72
N GLY A 85 26.99 -7.26 9.22
CA GLY A 85 26.23 -6.04 9.35
C GLY A 85 26.27 -5.52 10.79
N THR A 86 26.49 -4.24 10.96
CA THR A 86 26.68 -3.61 12.26
C THR A 86 25.32 -3.37 12.93
N GLU A 87 25.34 -3.09 14.23
CA GLU A 87 24.14 -2.62 14.94
C GLU A 87 23.62 -1.32 14.35
N ALA A 88 24.51 -0.48 13.78
CA ALA A 88 24.16 0.74 13.05
C ALA A 88 23.30 0.43 11.80
N ASP A 89 23.65 -0.60 11.02
CA ASP A 89 22.87 -0.99 9.82
C ASP A 89 21.46 -1.44 10.22
N LEU A 90 21.31 -2.15 11.31
CA LEU A 90 19.99 -2.55 11.84
C LEU A 90 19.19 -1.31 12.29
N THR A 91 19.85 -0.37 12.95
CA THR A 91 19.20 0.88 13.39
C THR A 91 18.66 1.66 12.20
N GLU A 92 19.42 1.80 11.11
CA GLU A 92 18.94 2.48 9.89
C GLU A 92 17.72 1.78 9.26
N ILE A 93 17.67 0.44 9.30
CA ILE A 93 16.50 -0.32 8.81
C ILE A 93 15.28 -0.05 9.68
N LEU A 94 15.45 0.01 11.00
CA LEU A 94 14.38 0.31 11.95
C LEU A 94 13.88 1.75 11.82
N ASP A 95 14.77 2.71 11.56
CA ASP A 95 14.43 4.10 11.32
C ASP A 95 13.56 4.26 10.04
N LEU A 96 13.88 3.52 8.98
CA LEU A 96 13.06 3.50 7.77
C LEU A 96 11.67 2.89 8.02
N GLU A 97 11.57 1.85 8.85
CA GLU A 97 10.28 1.28 9.24
C GLU A 97 9.48 2.28 10.09
N GLN A 98 10.11 2.98 11.01
CA GLN A 98 9.48 4.04 11.78
C GLN A 98 8.98 5.17 10.87
N ALA A 99 9.80 5.62 9.91
CA ALA A 99 9.41 6.62 8.92
C ALA A 99 8.19 6.18 8.09
N ARG A 100 8.12 4.90 7.73
CA ARG A 100 6.97 4.31 7.02
C ARG A 100 5.69 4.36 7.83
N ILE A 101 5.78 4.05 9.13
CA ILE A 101 4.64 4.12 10.06
C ILE A 101 4.20 5.58 10.21
N GLN A 102 5.16 6.51 10.44
CA GLN A 102 4.86 7.94 10.58
C GLN A 102 4.16 8.49 9.34
N LEU A 103 4.68 8.19 8.15
CA LEU A 103 4.06 8.59 6.88
C LEU A 103 2.61 8.10 6.74
N THR A 104 2.32 6.92 7.28
CA THR A 104 0.95 6.39 7.29
C THR A 104 0.05 7.14 8.28
N LEU A 105 0.58 7.50 9.45
CA LEU A 105 -0.16 8.29 10.44
C LEU A 105 -0.45 9.70 9.91
N ASP A 106 0.54 10.33 9.28
CA ASP A 106 0.37 11.66 8.66
C ASP A 106 -0.72 11.63 7.58
N HIS A 107 -0.73 10.58 6.72
CA HIS A 107 -1.77 10.42 5.71
C HIS A 107 -3.18 10.22 6.32
N ILE A 108 -3.28 9.54 7.46
CA ILE A 108 -4.55 9.41 8.18
C ILE A 108 -5.00 10.77 8.72
N GLU A 109 -4.07 11.58 9.23
CA GLU A 109 -4.38 12.92 9.72
C GLU A 109 -4.79 13.86 8.58
N ASP A 110 -4.07 13.82 7.46
CA ASP A 110 -4.45 14.55 6.24
C ASP A 110 -5.86 14.18 5.78
N LEU A 111 -6.19 12.88 5.78
CA LEU A 111 -7.53 12.40 5.43
C LEU A 111 -8.59 12.94 6.41
N LYS A 112 -8.30 13.02 7.71
CA LYS A 112 -9.21 13.63 8.69
C LYS A 112 -9.44 15.11 8.42
N ASN A 113 -8.39 15.82 8.02
CA ASN A 113 -8.44 17.28 7.77
C ASN A 113 -9.34 17.65 6.58
N ILE A 114 -9.54 16.76 5.61
CA ILE A 114 -10.53 16.97 4.52
C ILE A 114 -11.98 16.64 4.96
N CYS A 115 -12.18 15.99 6.10
CA CYS A 115 -13.50 15.57 6.56
C CYS A 115 -14.20 16.69 7.36
N ASN A 116 -15.52 16.77 7.24
CA ASN A 116 -16.35 17.51 8.17
C ASN A 116 -16.73 16.65 9.41
N ASP A 117 -17.33 17.27 10.42
CA ASP A 117 -17.67 16.60 11.69
C ASP A 117 -18.50 15.32 11.51
N LYS A 118 -19.51 15.34 10.61
CA LYS A 118 -20.36 14.17 10.33
C LYS A 118 -19.60 13.03 9.67
N GLN A 119 -18.61 13.37 8.86
CA GLN A 119 -17.73 12.40 8.21
C GLN A 119 -16.74 11.80 9.20
N LEU A 120 -16.25 12.60 10.15
CA LEU A 120 -15.37 12.14 11.23
C LEU A 120 -16.04 11.09 12.13
N GLU A 121 -17.36 11.14 12.34
CA GLU A 121 -18.10 10.09 13.07
C GLU A 121 -17.98 8.71 12.40
N LYS A 122 -17.81 8.67 11.07
CA LYS A 122 -17.66 7.44 10.29
C LYS A 122 -16.19 6.96 10.19
N PHE A 123 -15.24 7.76 10.67
CA PHE A 123 -13.82 7.51 10.50
C PHE A 123 -13.34 6.16 11.06
N PRO A 124 -13.85 5.63 12.18
CA PRO A 124 -13.50 4.28 12.66
C PRO A 124 -13.79 3.17 11.62
N ALA A 125 -14.84 3.32 10.81
CA ALA A 125 -15.13 2.38 9.73
C ALA A 125 -14.10 2.47 8.59
N VAL A 126 -13.62 3.68 8.29
CA VAL A 126 -12.54 3.92 7.31
C VAL A 126 -11.26 3.23 7.76
N LEU A 127 -10.82 3.46 9.01
CA LEU A 127 -9.63 2.79 9.56
C LEU A 127 -9.76 1.27 9.49
N LYS A 128 -10.92 0.74 9.87
CA LYS A 128 -11.19 -0.70 9.76
C LYS A 128 -11.07 -1.19 8.32
N ALA A 129 -11.57 -0.43 7.36
CA ALA A 129 -11.50 -0.76 5.95
C ALA A 129 -10.06 -0.72 5.41
N MET A 130 -9.28 0.28 5.79
CA MET A 130 -7.88 0.44 5.37
C MET A 130 -6.99 -0.70 5.90
N PHE A 131 -7.09 -1.03 7.18
CA PHE A 131 -6.17 -1.96 7.84
C PHE A 131 -6.64 -3.42 7.86
N LYS A 132 -7.95 -3.65 7.92
CA LYS A 132 -8.51 -5.01 7.97
C LYS A 132 -9.11 -5.48 6.65
N GLY A 133 -9.20 -4.57 5.68
CA GLY A 133 -9.81 -4.81 4.37
C GLY A 133 -11.33 -4.93 4.41
N PRO A 134 -11.98 -4.87 3.24
CA PRO A 134 -13.44 -4.80 3.12
C PRO A 134 -14.21 -6.03 3.63
N ARG A 135 -13.55 -7.18 3.79
CA ARG A 135 -14.21 -8.40 4.33
C ARG A 135 -14.68 -8.23 5.77
N HIS A 136 -14.05 -7.37 6.55
CA HIS A 136 -14.40 -7.15 7.96
C HIS A 136 -15.53 -6.15 8.16
N LEU A 137 -15.97 -5.48 7.07
CA LEU A 137 -17.14 -4.58 7.09
C LEU A 137 -18.46 -5.34 6.86
N LYS A 138 -18.39 -6.52 6.22
CA LYS A 138 -19.53 -7.44 6.12
C LYS A 138 -19.38 -8.47 7.25
N GLY A 139 -20.41 -8.64 8.05
CA GLY A 139 -20.49 -9.74 9.02
C GLY A 139 -20.27 -11.09 8.33
N PRO A 140 -20.02 -12.18 9.06
CA PRO A 140 -19.88 -13.50 8.46
C PRO A 140 -21.10 -13.79 7.58
N PRO A 141 -20.90 -14.42 6.40
CA PRO A 141 -22.00 -14.76 5.52
C PRO A 141 -23.02 -15.61 6.29
N PRO A 142 -24.32 -15.34 6.15
CA PRO A 142 -25.33 -16.14 6.82
C PRO A 142 -25.18 -17.62 6.38
N GLY A 143 -24.91 -18.52 7.33
CA GLY A 143 -24.81 -19.95 7.08
C GLY A 143 -23.45 -20.61 7.32
N GLN A 144 -22.37 -19.88 7.56
CA GLN A 144 -21.09 -20.47 7.98
C GLN A 144 -20.92 -20.31 9.51
N GLY A 145 -21.68 -21.09 10.27
CA GLY A 145 -21.37 -21.33 11.67
C GLY A 145 -20.08 -22.17 11.82
N PRO A 146 -19.38 -22.10 12.98
CA PRO A 146 -18.24 -22.95 13.23
C PRO A 146 -18.61 -24.43 13.07
N PRO A 147 -17.70 -25.29 12.55
CA PRO A 147 -17.98 -26.69 12.41
C PRO A 147 -18.39 -27.26 13.77
N ARG A 148 -19.55 -27.93 13.82
CA ARG A 148 -19.98 -28.64 15.04
C ARG A 148 -18.98 -29.78 15.30
N LYS A 149 -18.39 -29.76 16.50
CA LYS A 149 -17.57 -30.87 17.02
C LYS A 149 -18.44 -32.10 17.25
#